data_d9595838b50d4fb4c200b1b03546df66
#
_entry.id   d9595838b50d4fb4c200b1b03546df66
#
_cell.length_a   1.000
_cell.length_b   1.000
_cell.length_c   1.000
_cell.angle_alpha   90.00
_cell.angle_beta   90.00
_cell.angle_gamma   90.00
#
_symmetry.space_group_name_H-M   'P 1'
#
loop_
_entity.id
_entity.type
_entity.pdbx_description
1 polymer ?
#
loop_
_entity_poly.entity_id
_entity_poly.type
_entity_poly.pdbx_seq_one_letter_code
_entity_poly.pdbx_strand_id
1 'polypeptide(L)'
;MKKDYSEYFKGPSLKDARKRGKTDVRRLDNVFEIPPDMVGIGKGRSYFIQTYGCQANERDTEVLSGILETMGYRKADDVKDAQVVLLNTCAIRENAEEKVFGKIGYLKNVKREHPDIIFGVCGCMAQEEVVVEKIRKKMKQVDLIFGTHNIHRLPQLLKQAMLEKETVIEVWSKEGDVIENLPSTRAKDKKAWVNIMYGCNKFCTYCIVPYTRGKERSRLMEDVLKEVQELKDKGYLEINLLGQNVNSYGKDLDTDYNFATLLEEVAKIGIPRVRFMTSHPWDFSEDMIQVIAKYDNIMPFIHLPVQSGNSDVLKIMGRVYTREQYLKLFDRIREVMPKCAITTDIIVGFPNETEEQFEDTLSLYDHCQYDLAYTFVYSAREGTPAAKMIDNVDIKTKEARLQRLNEKVNYYAGIANKKYIDTVQKVLVDGPSKKNPDILSGYTETNKLVNFKGNPEHIGTIVPVKITEAKTWTLEGEEVVNEG
;
A
#
# COMPACT_ATOMS: atom_id res chain seq x y z
N MET A 1 -28.81 -8.00 -26.04
CA MET A 1 -27.44 -7.82 -26.60
C MET A 1 -26.43 -8.07 -25.48
N LYS A 2 -25.43 -8.93 -25.67
CA LYS A 2 -24.34 -9.03 -24.68
C LYS A 2 -23.61 -7.68 -24.68
N LYS A 3 -23.56 -7.02 -23.50
CA LYS A 3 -22.76 -5.80 -23.35
C LYS A 3 -21.30 -6.15 -23.66
N ASP A 4 -20.70 -5.40 -24.57
CA ASP A 4 -19.28 -5.56 -24.91
C ASP A 4 -18.47 -4.75 -23.88
N TYR A 5 -17.67 -5.45 -23.07
CA TYR A 5 -16.83 -4.85 -22.04
C TYR A 5 -15.37 -4.66 -22.50
N SER A 6 -15.07 -4.96 -23.77
CA SER A 6 -13.69 -4.87 -24.30
C SER A 6 -13.08 -3.46 -24.22
N GLU A 7 -13.92 -2.42 -24.15
CA GLU A 7 -13.46 -1.04 -23.96
C GLU A 7 -12.84 -0.77 -22.60
N TYR A 8 -13.27 -1.48 -21.56
CA TYR A 8 -12.82 -1.26 -20.18
C TYR A 8 -11.39 -1.75 -19.93
N PHE A 9 -10.88 -2.64 -20.77
CA PHE A 9 -9.58 -3.31 -20.55
C PHE A 9 -8.53 -2.92 -21.59
N LYS A 10 -8.76 -1.87 -22.36
CA LYS A 10 -7.74 -1.30 -23.24
C LYS A 10 -6.68 -0.58 -22.41
N GLY A 11 -5.90 -1.37 -21.67
CA GLY A 11 -4.76 -0.86 -20.93
C GLY A 11 -3.74 -0.18 -21.86
N PRO A 12 -2.90 0.72 -21.32
CA PRO A 12 -1.87 1.37 -22.13
C PRO A 12 -0.89 0.30 -22.63
N SER A 13 -0.57 0.36 -23.91
CA SER A 13 0.54 -0.45 -24.42
C SER A 13 1.85 -0.01 -23.75
N LEU A 14 2.84 -0.91 -23.60
CA LEU A 14 4.17 -0.54 -23.12
C LEU A 14 4.77 0.63 -23.90
N LYS A 15 4.45 0.75 -25.20
CA LYS A 15 4.89 1.83 -26.08
C LYS A 15 4.25 3.17 -25.68
N ASP A 16 2.96 3.17 -25.36
CA ASP A 16 2.24 4.36 -24.88
C ASP A 16 2.66 4.70 -23.45
N ALA A 17 2.86 3.69 -22.63
CA ALA A 17 3.32 3.85 -21.27
C ALA A 17 4.71 4.51 -21.17
N ARG A 18 5.65 4.15 -22.05
CA ARG A 18 6.99 4.77 -22.14
C ARG A 18 6.97 6.21 -22.70
N LYS A 19 5.91 6.59 -23.42
CA LYS A 19 5.72 7.94 -23.96
C LYS A 19 5.02 8.89 -23.00
N ARG A 20 4.65 8.42 -21.79
CA ARG A 20 3.98 9.24 -20.78
C ARG A 20 4.95 10.29 -20.25
N GLY A 21 4.92 11.45 -20.87
CA GLY A 21 5.57 12.66 -20.39
C GLY A 21 4.67 13.43 -19.42
N LYS A 22 5.01 14.69 -19.16
CA LYS A 22 4.16 15.65 -18.47
C LYS A 22 2.74 15.54 -19.00
N THR A 23 1.78 15.40 -18.13
CA THR A 23 0.38 15.25 -18.51
C THR A 23 -0.39 16.43 -17.97
N ASP A 24 -1.33 16.92 -18.77
CA ASP A 24 -2.36 17.85 -18.33
C ASP A 24 -3.25 17.13 -17.28
N VAL A 25 -2.71 16.86 -16.10
CA VAL A 25 -3.51 16.37 -14.98
C VAL A 25 -4.36 17.55 -14.54
N ARG A 26 -5.64 17.43 -14.75
CA ARG A 26 -6.61 18.41 -14.25
C ARG A 26 -6.99 17.99 -12.84
N ARG A 27 -6.91 18.93 -11.91
CA ARG A 27 -7.59 18.84 -10.64
C ARG A 27 -9.08 18.99 -10.88
N LEU A 28 -9.86 18.02 -10.43
CA LEU A 28 -11.32 18.10 -10.47
C LEU A 28 -11.83 18.28 -9.04
N ASP A 29 -12.34 19.48 -8.76
CA ASP A 29 -13.09 19.77 -7.55
C ASP A 29 -14.57 19.47 -7.78
N ASN A 30 -15.23 18.95 -6.74
CA ASN A 30 -16.69 18.76 -6.70
C ASN A 30 -17.28 17.84 -7.78
N VAL A 31 -16.53 16.83 -8.23
CA VAL A 31 -17.04 15.81 -9.17
C VAL A 31 -17.85 14.72 -8.45
N PHE A 32 -17.70 14.64 -7.11
CA PHE A 32 -18.45 13.68 -6.32
C PHE A 32 -19.89 14.14 -6.11
N GLU A 33 -20.83 13.39 -6.66
CA GLU A 33 -22.26 13.64 -6.51
C GLU A 33 -22.97 12.35 -6.08
N ILE A 34 -23.87 12.48 -5.12
CA ILE A 34 -24.81 11.42 -4.77
C ILE A 34 -26.12 11.72 -5.54
N PRO A 35 -26.60 10.76 -6.37
CA PRO A 35 -27.90 10.92 -7.02
C PRO A 35 -28.98 11.28 -6.00
N PRO A 36 -29.91 12.24 -6.29
CA PRO A 36 -30.88 12.71 -5.31
C PRO A 36 -31.70 11.60 -4.64
N ASP A 37 -32.04 10.57 -5.39
CA ASP A 37 -32.78 9.40 -4.93
C ASP A 37 -31.91 8.39 -4.13
N MET A 38 -30.59 8.59 -4.10
CA MET A 38 -29.64 7.80 -3.30
C MET A 38 -29.24 8.50 -2.01
N VAL A 39 -29.62 9.76 -1.82
CA VAL A 39 -29.36 10.49 -0.57
C VAL A 39 -30.17 9.85 0.58
N GLY A 40 -29.45 9.39 1.62
CA GLY A 40 -30.07 8.75 2.78
C GLY A 40 -30.62 7.34 2.55
N ILE A 41 -30.35 6.73 1.36
CA ILE A 41 -30.78 5.34 1.06
C ILE A 41 -30.24 4.32 2.07
N GLY A 42 -29.12 4.64 2.69
CA GLY A 42 -28.46 3.80 3.72
C GLY A 42 -29.05 3.92 5.11
N LYS A 43 -30.05 4.79 5.36
CA LYS A 43 -30.65 4.93 6.70
C LYS A 43 -31.23 3.61 7.20
N GLY A 44 -30.76 3.14 8.36
CA GLY A 44 -31.13 1.85 8.92
C GLY A 44 -30.49 0.63 8.27
N ARG A 45 -29.55 0.83 7.34
CA ARG A 45 -28.79 -0.20 6.63
C ARG A 45 -27.32 -0.12 6.96
N SER A 46 -26.61 -1.24 6.76
CA SER A 46 -25.21 -1.37 7.07
C SER A 46 -24.39 -1.78 5.84
N TYR A 47 -23.10 -1.45 5.89
CA TYR A 47 -22.12 -1.91 4.91
C TYR A 47 -20.98 -2.66 5.57
N PHE A 48 -20.36 -3.56 4.83
CA PHE A 48 -19.14 -4.26 5.21
C PHE A 48 -18.12 -4.20 4.08
N ILE A 49 -16.90 -3.75 4.39
CA ILE A 49 -15.80 -3.73 3.41
C ILE A 49 -14.67 -4.60 3.94
N GLN A 50 -14.26 -5.58 3.15
CA GLN A 50 -13.07 -6.38 3.43
C GLN A 50 -11.96 -6.00 2.47
N THR A 51 -10.84 -5.51 3.01
CA THR A 51 -9.67 -5.09 2.24
C THR A 51 -8.65 -6.22 2.16
N TYR A 52 -8.19 -6.50 0.96
CA TYR A 52 -7.07 -7.38 0.67
C TYR A 52 -6.03 -6.58 -0.09
N GLY A 53 -4.87 -6.32 0.51
CA GLY A 53 -3.85 -5.61 -0.25
C GLY A 53 -2.86 -4.79 0.55
N CYS A 54 -2.45 -3.67 -0.04
CA CYS A 54 -1.48 -2.72 0.51
C CYS A 54 -2.19 -1.50 1.13
N GLN A 55 -1.40 -0.59 1.70
CA GLN A 55 -1.91 0.66 2.30
C GLN A 55 -2.75 1.50 1.32
N ALA A 56 -2.43 1.46 0.01
CA ALA A 56 -3.24 2.15 -0.98
C ALA A 56 -4.67 1.58 -1.05
N ASN A 57 -4.85 0.25 -0.92
CA ASN A 57 -6.18 -0.34 -0.82
C ASN A 57 -6.86 0.03 0.51
N GLU A 58 -6.11 0.12 1.61
CA GLU A 58 -6.68 0.60 2.88
C GLU A 58 -7.18 2.03 2.75
N ARG A 59 -6.42 2.90 2.12
CA ARG A 59 -6.86 4.28 1.84
C ARG A 59 -8.07 4.33 0.89
N ASP A 60 -8.11 3.50 -0.14
CA ASP A 60 -9.28 3.37 -1.01
C ASP A 60 -10.52 2.94 -0.19
N THR A 61 -10.35 2.05 0.78
CA THR A 61 -11.42 1.60 1.69
C THR A 61 -11.92 2.74 2.60
N GLU A 62 -11.04 3.61 3.08
CA GLU A 62 -11.45 4.80 3.85
C GLU A 62 -12.35 5.72 3.01
N VAL A 63 -12.04 5.89 1.72
CA VAL A 63 -12.88 6.67 0.79
C VAL A 63 -14.20 5.97 0.53
N LEU A 64 -14.19 4.67 0.22
CA LEU A 64 -15.41 3.89 0.01
C LEU A 64 -16.33 3.94 1.24
N SER A 65 -15.76 3.83 2.44
CA SER A 65 -16.48 3.96 3.72
C SER A 65 -17.11 5.34 3.87
N GLY A 66 -16.35 6.40 3.63
CA GLY A 66 -16.85 7.78 3.71
C GLY A 66 -17.99 8.04 2.73
N ILE A 67 -17.90 7.54 1.49
CA ILE A 67 -18.98 7.63 0.50
C ILE A 67 -20.24 6.92 1.02
N LEU A 68 -20.14 5.68 1.51
CA LEU A 68 -21.27 4.93 2.02
C LEU A 68 -21.91 5.60 3.25
N GLU A 69 -21.09 6.10 4.16
CA GLU A 69 -21.58 6.82 5.35
C GLU A 69 -22.28 8.14 4.98
N THR A 70 -21.77 8.86 3.97
CA THR A 70 -22.46 10.05 3.42
C THR A 70 -23.82 9.69 2.80
N MET A 71 -23.99 8.48 2.30
CA MET A 71 -25.28 7.94 1.83
C MET A 71 -26.18 7.45 2.98
N GLY A 72 -25.70 7.48 4.23
CA GLY A 72 -26.46 7.11 5.42
C GLY A 72 -26.27 5.68 5.91
N TYR A 73 -25.41 4.87 5.27
CA TYR A 73 -25.07 3.53 5.74
C TYR A 73 -24.21 3.59 7.01
N ARG A 74 -24.28 2.53 7.83
CA ARG A 74 -23.42 2.32 9.00
C ARG A 74 -22.49 1.12 8.75
N LYS A 75 -21.31 1.17 9.31
CA LYS A 75 -20.37 0.04 9.23
C LYS A 75 -20.91 -1.14 10.07
N ALA A 76 -20.90 -2.33 9.47
CA ALA A 76 -21.20 -3.59 10.15
C ALA A 76 -19.90 -4.28 10.58
N ASP A 77 -19.97 -5.02 11.70
CA ASP A 77 -18.84 -5.84 12.19
C ASP A 77 -18.79 -7.21 11.50
N ASP A 78 -19.94 -7.74 11.10
CA ASP A 78 -20.03 -9.00 10.36
C ASP A 78 -20.68 -8.78 8.98
N VAL A 79 -20.25 -9.58 8.02
CA VAL A 79 -20.77 -9.56 6.64
C VAL A 79 -22.25 -9.90 6.54
N LYS A 80 -22.77 -10.69 7.50
CA LYS A 80 -24.18 -11.11 7.53
C LYS A 80 -25.13 -9.97 7.93
N ASP A 81 -24.61 -8.95 8.61
CA ASP A 81 -25.40 -7.80 9.08
C ASP A 81 -25.42 -6.66 8.06
N ALA A 82 -24.72 -6.84 6.92
CA ALA A 82 -24.56 -5.80 5.92
C ALA A 82 -25.51 -5.99 4.72
N GLN A 83 -26.03 -4.89 4.19
CA GLN A 83 -26.80 -4.84 2.95
C GLN A 83 -25.91 -4.49 1.74
N VAL A 84 -24.75 -3.87 1.98
CA VAL A 84 -23.73 -3.64 0.95
C VAL A 84 -22.43 -4.30 1.41
N VAL A 85 -21.90 -5.21 0.63
CA VAL A 85 -20.64 -5.90 0.91
C VAL A 85 -19.67 -5.63 -0.22
N LEU A 86 -18.52 -5.04 0.09
CA LEU A 86 -17.47 -4.77 -0.89
C LEU A 86 -16.19 -5.55 -0.54
N LEU A 87 -15.61 -6.21 -1.52
CA LEU A 87 -14.25 -6.75 -1.44
C LEU A 87 -13.31 -5.80 -2.20
N ASN A 88 -12.50 -5.06 -1.47
CA ASN A 88 -11.46 -4.22 -2.05
C ASN A 88 -10.17 -5.03 -2.20
N THR A 89 -9.70 -5.21 -3.42
CA THR A 89 -8.81 -6.29 -3.81
C THR A 89 -7.51 -5.80 -4.43
N CYS A 90 -6.43 -6.58 -4.27
CA CYS A 90 -5.09 -6.28 -4.75
C CYS A 90 -4.69 -7.19 -5.91
N ALA A 91 -4.04 -6.63 -6.92
CA ALA A 91 -3.47 -7.34 -8.07
C ALA A 91 -2.02 -7.83 -7.85
N ILE A 92 -1.37 -7.41 -6.76
CA ILE A 92 0.07 -7.62 -6.58
C ILE A 92 0.38 -8.96 -5.90
N ARG A 93 -0.51 -9.47 -5.04
CA ARG A 93 -0.26 -10.64 -4.20
C ARG A 93 -1.15 -11.81 -4.62
N GLU A 94 -0.54 -12.90 -5.10
CA GLU A 94 -1.24 -14.13 -5.51
C GLU A 94 -2.12 -14.71 -4.39
N ASN A 95 -1.58 -14.82 -3.18
CA ASN A 95 -2.34 -15.24 -2.00
C ASN A 95 -3.57 -14.35 -1.69
N ALA A 96 -3.59 -13.09 -2.17
CA ALA A 96 -4.75 -12.23 -2.02
C ALA A 96 -5.86 -12.63 -3.00
N GLU A 97 -5.51 -12.99 -4.23
CA GLU A 97 -6.46 -13.44 -5.24
C GLU A 97 -7.19 -14.71 -4.81
N GLU A 98 -6.46 -15.75 -4.37
CA GLU A 98 -7.06 -16.98 -3.87
C GLU A 98 -7.99 -16.74 -2.68
N LYS A 99 -7.58 -15.92 -1.72
CA LYS A 99 -8.42 -15.54 -0.58
C LYS A 99 -9.69 -14.82 -1.01
N VAL A 100 -9.61 -13.95 -2.00
CA VAL A 100 -10.75 -13.24 -2.56
C VAL A 100 -11.72 -14.24 -3.21
N PHE A 101 -11.24 -15.15 -4.06
CA PHE A 101 -12.09 -16.16 -4.68
C PHE A 101 -12.73 -17.10 -3.65
N GLY A 102 -11.99 -17.51 -2.61
CA GLY A 102 -12.53 -18.27 -1.49
C GLY A 102 -13.64 -17.50 -0.76
N LYS A 103 -13.42 -16.21 -0.49
CA LYS A 103 -14.44 -15.35 0.17
C LYS A 103 -15.67 -15.15 -0.71
N ILE A 104 -15.50 -14.93 -2.02
CA ILE A 104 -16.64 -14.85 -2.97
C ILE A 104 -17.45 -16.16 -2.93
N GLY A 105 -16.78 -17.31 -2.87
CA GLY A 105 -17.45 -18.60 -2.70
C GLY A 105 -18.28 -18.68 -1.42
N TYR A 106 -17.73 -18.25 -0.29
CA TYR A 106 -18.45 -18.17 0.99
C TYR A 106 -19.68 -17.25 0.90
N LEU A 107 -19.52 -16.07 0.29
CA LEU A 107 -20.60 -15.08 0.16
C LEU A 107 -21.76 -15.55 -0.73
N LYS A 108 -21.57 -16.56 -1.56
CA LYS A 108 -22.66 -17.23 -2.28
C LYS A 108 -23.72 -17.77 -1.31
N ASN A 109 -23.29 -18.35 -0.19
CA ASN A 109 -24.23 -18.88 0.82
C ASN A 109 -24.91 -17.73 1.57
N VAL A 110 -24.18 -16.68 1.94
CA VAL A 110 -24.75 -15.50 2.60
C VAL A 110 -25.82 -14.86 1.71
N LYS A 111 -25.54 -14.66 0.41
CA LYS A 111 -26.51 -14.09 -0.53
C LYS A 111 -27.73 -14.97 -0.76
N ARG A 112 -27.60 -16.29 -0.66
CA ARG A 112 -28.76 -17.21 -0.73
C ARG A 112 -29.70 -17.05 0.47
N GLU A 113 -29.14 -16.77 1.65
CA GLU A 113 -29.90 -16.52 2.88
C GLU A 113 -30.47 -15.08 2.93
N HIS A 114 -29.75 -14.13 2.34
CA HIS A 114 -30.07 -12.71 2.27
C HIS A 114 -29.99 -12.20 0.82
N PRO A 115 -31.02 -12.44 -0.03
CA PRO A 115 -30.96 -12.15 -1.48
C PRO A 115 -30.78 -10.68 -1.82
N ASP A 116 -31.19 -9.77 -0.93
CA ASP A 116 -31.16 -8.32 -1.14
C ASP A 116 -29.77 -7.69 -0.88
N ILE A 117 -28.77 -8.49 -0.43
CA ILE A 117 -27.42 -8.01 -0.28
C ILE A 117 -26.83 -7.66 -1.65
N ILE A 118 -26.30 -6.45 -1.77
CA ILE A 118 -25.46 -6.07 -2.91
C ILE A 118 -24.03 -6.44 -2.63
N PHE A 119 -23.48 -7.29 -3.47
CA PHE A 119 -22.12 -7.78 -3.35
C PHE A 119 -21.24 -7.25 -4.47
N GLY A 120 -20.22 -6.44 -4.11
CA GLY A 120 -19.31 -5.81 -5.04
C GLY A 120 -17.85 -6.26 -4.88
N VAL A 121 -17.14 -6.30 -6.01
CA VAL A 121 -15.68 -6.48 -6.08
C VAL A 121 -15.05 -5.24 -6.67
N CYS A 122 -14.05 -4.67 -6.00
CA CYS A 122 -13.38 -3.46 -6.45
C CYS A 122 -11.88 -3.51 -6.18
N GLY A 123 -11.17 -2.44 -6.54
CA GLY A 123 -9.74 -2.31 -6.34
C GLY A 123 -8.90 -2.76 -7.54
N CYS A 124 -7.60 -2.99 -7.30
CA CYS A 124 -6.64 -3.26 -8.38
C CYS A 124 -6.96 -4.53 -9.17
N MET A 125 -7.46 -5.59 -8.52
CA MET A 125 -7.79 -6.86 -9.17
C MET A 125 -8.95 -6.70 -10.17
N ALA A 126 -9.88 -5.77 -9.91
CA ALA A 126 -10.97 -5.45 -10.83
C ALA A 126 -10.50 -4.74 -12.12
N GLN A 127 -9.25 -4.30 -12.19
CA GLN A 127 -8.64 -3.75 -13.41
C GLN A 127 -8.09 -4.83 -14.35
N GLU A 128 -8.09 -6.10 -13.95
CA GLU A 128 -7.57 -7.22 -14.72
C GLU A 128 -8.72 -7.92 -15.48
N GLU A 129 -8.71 -7.83 -16.82
CA GLU A 129 -9.75 -8.40 -17.69
C GLU A 129 -10.00 -9.88 -17.41
N VAL A 130 -8.93 -10.67 -17.27
CA VAL A 130 -9.01 -12.11 -17.02
C VAL A 130 -9.77 -12.41 -15.72
N VAL A 131 -9.50 -11.63 -14.68
CA VAL A 131 -10.15 -11.77 -13.37
C VAL A 131 -11.63 -11.40 -13.46
N VAL A 132 -11.93 -10.27 -14.09
CA VAL A 132 -13.33 -9.82 -14.26
C VAL A 132 -14.14 -10.83 -15.07
N GLU A 133 -13.58 -11.35 -16.16
CA GLU A 133 -14.22 -12.40 -16.95
C GLU A 133 -14.44 -13.69 -16.15
N LYS A 134 -13.47 -14.10 -15.31
CA LYS A 134 -13.59 -15.25 -14.41
C LYS A 134 -14.74 -15.07 -13.42
N ILE A 135 -14.82 -13.87 -12.79
CA ILE A 135 -15.92 -13.53 -11.87
C ILE A 135 -17.24 -13.54 -12.60
N ARG A 136 -17.36 -12.83 -13.72
CA ARG A 136 -18.58 -12.74 -14.53
C ARG A 136 -19.12 -14.09 -14.96
N LYS A 137 -18.25 -15.01 -15.38
CA LYS A 137 -18.64 -16.34 -15.87
C LYS A 137 -19.02 -17.30 -14.75
N LYS A 138 -18.28 -17.29 -13.63
CA LYS A 138 -18.36 -18.34 -12.60
C LYS A 138 -19.02 -17.90 -11.29
N MET A 139 -19.16 -16.60 -11.04
CA MET A 139 -19.55 -16.04 -9.72
C MET A 139 -20.76 -15.11 -9.85
N LYS A 140 -21.90 -15.68 -10.23
CA LYS A 140 -23.15 -14.95 -10.48
C LYS A 140 -23.75 -14.21 -9.29
N GLN A 141 -23.21 -14.45 -8.08
CA GLN A 141 -23.59 -13.74 -6.86
C GLN A 141 -22.98 -12.34 -6.74
N VAL A 142 -22.01 -12.00 -7.59
CA VAL A 142 -21.41 -10.65 -7.62
C VAL A 142 -22.32 -9.73 -8.44
N ASP A 143 -22.79 -8.66 -7.82
CA ASP A 143 -23.70 -7.69 -8.44
C ASP A 143 -22.96 -6.50 -9.05
N LEU A 144 -21.75 -6.20 -8.56
CA LEU A 144 -21.02 -5.00 -8.92
C LEU A 144 -19.51 -5.26 -9.05
N ILE A 145 -18.91 -4.81 -10.15
CA ILE A 145 -17.44 -4.81 -10.34
C ILE A 145 -17.02 -3.43 -10.84
N PHE A 146 -16.09 -2.79 -10.12
CA PHE A 146 -15.54 -1.49 -10.52
C PHE A 146 -14.06 -1.35 -10.17
N GLY A 147 -13.36 -0.53 -10.95
CA GLY A 147 -11.92 -0.35 -10.83
C GLY A 147 -11.48 0.70 -9.81
N THR A 148 -10.18 0.93 -9.74
CA THR A 148 -9.55 1.92 -8.87
C THR A 148 -9.77 3.37 -9.33
N HIS A 149 -10.06 3.58 -10.61
CA HIS A 149 -10.16 4.92 -11.21
C HIS A 149 -11.54 5.56 -11.08
N ASN A 150 -12.55 4.79 -10.71
CA ASN A 150 -13.93 5.24 -10.66
C ASN A 150 -14.62 5.01 -9.30
N ILE A 151 -13.84 4.99 -8.20
CA ILE A 151 -14.35 4.85 -6.82
C ILE A 151 -15.41 5.91 -6.49
N HIS A 152 -15.23 7.14 -6.95
CA HIS A 152 -16.15 8.25 -6.74
C HIS A 152 -17.55 8.02 -7.33
N ARG A 153 -17.69 7.08 -8.26
CA ARG A 153 -18.97 6.71 -8.88
C ARG A 153 -19.75 5.64 -8.10
N LEU A 154 -19.25 5.22 -6.94
CA LEU A 154 -19.91 4.20 -6.14
C LEU A 154 -21.42 4.46 -5.92
N PRO A 155 -21.91 5.69 -5.66
CA PRO A 155 -23.37 5.93 -5.53
C PRO A 155 -24.16 5.57 -6.77
N GLN A 156 -23.68 5.96 -7.97
CA GLN A 156 -24.34 5.66 -9.25
C GLN A 156 -24.32 4.17 -9.56
N LEU A 157 -23.18 3.52 -9.27
CA LEU A 157 -23.00 2.08 -9.50
C LEU A 157 -23.87 1.25 -8.56
N LEU A 158 -23.99 1.64 -7.28
CA LEU A 158 -24.92 0.99 -6.36
C LEU A 158 -26.37 1.16 -6.81
N LYS A 159 -26.78 2.36 -7.24
CA LYS A 159 -28.12 2.57 -7.81
C LYS A 159 -28.39 1.62 -8.97
N GLN A 160 -27.43 1.50 -9.89
CA GLN A 160 -27.57 0.62 -11.05
C GLN A 160 -27.66 -0.85 -10.63
N ALA A 161 -26.82 -1.30 -9.66
CA ALA A 161 -26.85 -2.66 -9.15
C ALA A 161 -28.15 -3.02 -8.41
N MET A 162 -28.85 -2.02 -7.81
CA MET A 162 -30.17 -2.19 -7.21
C MET A 162 -31.29 -2.40 -8.23
N LEU A 163 -31.12 -1.87 -9.45
CA LEU A 163 -32.12 -1.91 -10.51
C LEU A 163 -31.90 -3.05 -11.52
N GLU A 164 -30.66 -3.44 -11.74
CA GLU A 164 -30.30 -4.46 -12.72
C GLU A 164 -30.23 -5.86 -12.08
N LYS A 165 -30.66 -6.89 -12.84
CA LYS A 165 -30.53 -8.30 -12.43
C LYS A 165 -29.19 -8.91 -12.83
N GLU A 166 -28.46 -8.25 -13.69
CA GLU A 166 -27.14 -8.69 -14.17
C GLU A 166 -26.04 -7.94 -13.42
N THR A 167 -24.84 -8.53 -13.36
CA THR A 167 -23.66 -7.89 -12.76
C THR A 167 -23.37 -6.57 -13.48
N VAL A 168 -23.35 -5.48 -12.71
CA VAL A 168 -22.91 -4.16 -13.18
C VAL A 168 -21.39 -4.15 -13.22
N ILE A 169 -20.83 -3.84 -14.38
CA ILE A 169 -19.39 -3.76 -14.57
C ILE A 169 -19.04 -2.39 -15.11
N GLU A 170 -18.24 -1.63 -14.37
CA GLU A 170 -17.69 -0.36 -14.84
C GLU A 170 -16.23 -0.26 -14.40
N VAL A 171 -15.32 -0.51 -15.32
CA VAL A 171 -13.87 -0.45 -15.08
C VAL A 171 -13.29 0.56 -16.08
N TRP A 172 -12.73 1.64 -15.56
CA TRP A 172 -12.12 2.63 -16.43
C TRP A 172 -10.71 2.20 -16.83
N SER A 173 -10.49 2.06 -18.13
CA SER A 173 -9.20 1.69 -18.72
C SER A 173 -8.18 2.83 -18.69
N LYS A 174 -8.64 4.07 -18.58
CA LYS A 174 -7.79 5.24 -18.44
C LYS A 174 -7.94 5.81 -17.05
N GLU A 175 -6.81 6.11 -16.46
CA GLU A 175 -6.77 6.92 -15.26
C GLU A 175 -7.40 8.28 -15.53
N GLY A 176 -8.34 8.67 -14.70
CA GLY A 176 -8.93 10.01 -14.71
C GLY A 176 -8.00 11.04 -14.07
N ASP A 177 -8.48 12.24 -13.95
CA ASP A 177 -7.85 13.32 -13.20
C ASP A 177 -7.80 13.00 -11.69
N VAL A 178 -7.05 13.78 -10.92
CA VAL A 178 -7.04 13.67 -9.46
C VAL A 178 -8.32 14.30 -8.92
N ILE A 179 -9.13 13.49 -8.23
CA ILE A 179 -10.37 13.97 -7.61
C ILE A 179 -10.09 14.27 -6.15
N GLU A 180 -10.22 15.53 -5.80
CA GLU A 180 -10.06 16.01 -4.42
C GLU A 180 -11.40 16.01 -3.66
N ASN A 181 -11.32 16.16 -2.34
CA ASN A 181 -12.46 16.31 -1.43
C ASN A 181 -13.45 15.13 -1.43
N LEU A 182 -13.01 13.91 -1.78
CA LEU A 182 -13.84 12.72 -1.58
C LEU A 182 -14.07 12.48 -0.07
N PRO A 183 -15.31 12.16 0.32
CA PRO A 183 -15.58 11.74 1.69
C PRO A 183 -14.69 10.58 2.09
N SER A 184 -14.19 10.58 3.32
CA SER A 184 -13.39 9.47 3.82
C SER A 184 -13.57 9.28 5.31
N THR A 185 -13.72 8.03 5.73
CA THR A 185 -13.76 7.63 7.14
C THR A 185 -12.46 6.94 7.48
N ARG A 186 -11.72 7.52 8.39
CA ARG A 186 -10.40 7.01 8.78
C ARG A 186 -10.51 5.69 9.54
N ALA A 187 -9.67 4.74 9.18
CA ALA A 187 -9.65 3.42 9.81
C ALA A 187 -9.05 3.43 11.23
N LYS A 188 -8.24 4.44 11.54
CA LYS A 188 -7.54 4.59 12.83
C LYS A 188 -7.66 6.02 13.36
N ASP A 189 -7.78 6.16 14.67
CA ASP A 189 -8.00 7.45 15.32
C ASP A 189 -6.74 8.31 15.43
N LYS A 190 -5.54 7.72 15.41
CA LYS A 190 -4.26 8.42 15.64
C LYS A 190 -3.25 8.29 14.51
N LYS A 191 -3.53 7.45 13.52
CA LYS A 191 -2.69 7.23 12.34
C LYS A 191 -3.52 7.46 11.08
N ALA A 192 -2.98 8.17 10.09
CA ALA A 192 -3.67 8.42 8.84
C ALA A 192 -2.81 8.11 7.62
N TRP A 193 -3.46 7.61 6.56
CA TRP A 193 -2.89 7.47 5.24
C TRP A 193 -3.20 8.73 4.43
N VAL A 194 -2.18 9.36 3.86
CA VAL A 194 -2.33 10.55 3.02
C VAL A 194 -1.76 10.23 1.63
N ASN A 195 -2.63 10.04 0.65
CA ASN A 195 -2.15 9.92 -0.73
C ASN A 195 -1.53 11.24 -1.16
N ILE A 196 -0.31 11.20 -1.68
CA ILE A 196 0.35 12.36 -2.28
C ILE A 196 0.39 12.26 -3.81
N MET A 197 0.30 11.03 -4.32
CA MET A 197 0.26 10.74 -5.75
C MET A 197 -0.37 9.38 -6.02
N TYR A 198 -0.76 9.15 -7.27
CA TYR A 198 -1.34 7.91 -7.77
C TYR A 198 -0.55 7.40 -8.96
N GLY A 199 -0.58 6.07 -9.20
CA GLY A 199 0.03 5.43 -10.35
C GLY A 199 1.56 5.37 -10.33
N CYS A 200 2.16 4.78 -11.38
CA CYS A 200 3.61 4.64 -11.47
C CYS A 200 4.07 4.55 -12.95
N ASN A 201 5.09 5.32 -13.31
CA ASN A 201 5.67 5.34 -14.66
C ASN A 201 6.95 4.50 -14.78
N LYS A 202 7.30 3.68 -13.78
CA LYS A 202 8.58 2.95 -13.80
C LYS A 202 8.59 1.70 -14.70
N PHE A 203 7.45 1.10 -14.96
CA PHE A 203 7.31 -0.06 -15.84
C PHE A 203 8.33 -1.18 -15.61
N CYS A 204 8.60 -1.48 -14.33
CA CYS A 204 9.35 -2.69 -13.98
C CYS A 204 8.69 -3.89 -14.64
N THR A 205 9.44 -4.77 -15.27
CA THR A 205 8.92 -5.80 -16.19
C THR A 205 7.97 -6.81 -15.51
N TYR A 206 8.06 -6.96 -14.19
CA TYR A 206 7.21 -7.84 -13.37
C TYR A 206 5.99 -7.14 -12.77
N CYS A 207 5.89 -5.81 -12.88
CA CYS A 207 4.95 -5.03 -12.07
C CYS A 207 3.66 -4.74 -12.82
N ILE A 208 2.53 -5.10 -12.20
CA ILE A 208 1.18 -4.84 -12.73
C ILE A 208 0.66 -3.42 -12.40
N VAL A 209 1.30 -2.69 -11.48
CA VAL A 209 0.83 -1.39 -10.98
C VAL A 209 0.57 -0.35 -12.08
N PRO A 210 1.45 -0.16 -13.10
CA PRO A 210 1.17 0.79 -14.17
C PRO A 210 -0.11 0.51 -14.95
N TYR A 211 -0.56 -0.74 -14.93
CA TYR A 211 -1.76 -1.20 -15.63
C TYR A 211 -3.03 -1.08 -14.79
N THR A 212 -2.89 -1.22 -13.46
CA THR A 212 -4.03 -1.21 -12.54
C THR A 212 -4.25 0.11 -11.83
N ARG A 213 -3.19 0.95 -11.68
CA ARG A 213 -3.27 2.27 -11.04
C ARG A 213 -2.92 3.42 -11.99
N GLY A 214 -2.59 3.10 -13.23
CA GLY A 214 -2.33 4.07 -14.29
C GLY A 214 -0.98 4.80 -14.15
N LYS A 215 -0.87 5.94 -14.85
CA LYS A 215 0.31 6.81 -14.83
C LYS A 215 0.43 7.59 -13.51
N GLU A 216 1.64 8.10 -13.26
CA GLU A 216 1.89 9.02 -12.15
C GLU A 216 1.01 10.26 -12.27
N ARG A 217 0.35 10.62 -11.17
CA ARG A 217 -0.49 11.80 -11.00
C ARG A 217 -0.30 12.30 -9.58
N SER A 218 0.47 13.37 -9.43
CA SER A 218 0.70 14.02 -8.14
C SER A 218 -0.49 14.89 -7.77
N ARG A 219 -0.81 14.93 -6.48
CA ARG A 219 -1.71 15.94 -5.91
C ARG A 219 -0.96 17.27 -5.78
N LEU A 220 -1.66 18.37 -5.84
CA LEU A 220 -1.05 19.67 -5.56
C LEU A 220 -0.55 19.73 -4.11
N MET A 221 0.56 20.41 -3.90
CA MET A 221 1.19 20.48 -2.58
C MET A 221 0.25 21.10 -1.55
N GLU A 222 -0.45 22.18 -1.92
CA GLU A 222 -1.42 22.86 -1.06
C GLU A 222 -2.56 21.94 -0.59
N ASP A 223 -3.05 21.02 -1.43
CA ASP A 223 -4.10 20.07 -1.06
C ASP A 223 -3.59 19.05 -0.05
N VAL A 224 -2.35 18.56 -0.24
CA VAL A 224 -1.71 17.63 0.69
C VAL A 224 -1.47 18.32 2.04
N LEU A 225 -0.92 19.54 2.03
CA LEU A 225 -0.64 20.29 3.26
C LEU A 225 -1.91 20.63 4.02
N LYS A 226 -3.00 20.99 3.32
CA LYS A 226 -4.31 21.22 3.92
C LYS A 226 -4.83 19.95 4.62
N GLU A 227 -4.78 18.79 3.95
CA GLU A 227 -5.21 17.52 4.56
C GLU A 227 -4.37 17.17 5.80
N VAL A 228 -3.05 17.38 5.75
CA VAL A 228 -2.16 17.14 6.88
C VAL A 228 -2.45 18.08 8.04
N GLN A 229 -2.72 19.37 7.77
CA GLN A 229 -3.09 20.33 8.81
C GLN A 229 -4.42 19.94 9.49
N GLU A 230 -5.44 19.55 8.71
CA GLU A 230 -6.70 19.07 9.26
C GLU A 230 -6.53 17.83 10.14
N LEU A 231 -5.64 16.91 9.77
CA LEU A 231 -5.34 15.73 10.58
C LEU A 231 -4.65 16.12 11.89
N LYS A 232 -3.69 17.05 11.85
CA LYS A 232 -3.05 17.58 13.06
C LYS A 232 -4.08 18.21 13.99
N ASP A 233 -4.96 19.06 13.47
CA ASP A 233 -5.99 19.76 14.26
C ASP A 233 -6.98 18.78 14.90
N LYS A 234 -7.23 17.62 14.26
CA LYS A 234 -8.00 16.50 14.81
C LYS A 234 -7.23 15.63 15.81
N GLY A 235 -5.96 15.95 16.11
CA GLY A 235 -5.15 15.25 17.08
C GLY A 235 -4.55 13.92 16.58
N TYR A 236 -4.32 13.78 15.27
CA TYR A 236 -3.56 12.66 14.74
C TYR A 236 -2.08 12.79 15.10
N LEU A 237 -1.46 11.66 15.43
CA LEU A 237 -0.06 11.61 15.88
C LEU A 237 0.90 11.10 14.81
N GLU A 238 0.41 10.32 13.86
CA GLU A 238 1.24 9.78 12.78
C GLU A 238 0.50 9.89 11.43
N ILE A 239 1.22 10.34 10.42
CA ILE A 239 0.79 10.25 9.02
C ILE A 239 1.77 9.43 8.21
N ASN A 240 1.24 8.72 7.23
CA ASN A 240 2.02 8.05 6.21
C ASN A 240 1.69 8.64 4.85
N LEU A 241 2.67 9.23 4.20
CA LEU A 241 2.57 9.72 2.83
C LEU A 241 2.62 8.54 1.87
N LEU A 242 1.56 8.37 1.09
CA LEU A 242 1.38 7.23 0.18
C LEU A 242 1.46 7.65 -1.28
N GLY A 243 2.08 6.78 -2.06
CA GLY A 243 2.12 6.79 -3.52
C GLY A 243 2.59 5.43 -4.00
N GLN A 244 2.67 5.20 -5.29
CA GLN A 244 3.27 3.98 -5.84
C GLN A 244 4.78 4.14 -6.04
N ASN A 245 5.25 5.38 -6.10
CA ASN A 245 6.64 5.80 -6.08
C ASN A 245 6.71 7.24 -5.56
N VAL A 246 6.69 7.42 -4.25
CA VAL A 246 6.64 8.76 -3.61
C VAL A 246 7.78 9.69 -4.03
N ASN A 247 8.94 9.13 -4.37
CA ASN A 247 10.11 9.85 -4.82
C ASN A 247 9.92 10.58 -6.17
N SER A 248 8.94 10.14 -6.97
CA SER A 248 8.59 10.80 -8.23
C SER A 248 7.61 11.95 -8.06
N TYR A 249 7.13 12.23 -6.85
CA TYR A 249 6.19 13.31 -6.60
C TYR A 249 6.63 14.62 -7.24
N GLY A 250 5.70 15.29 -7.90
CA GLY A 250 5.89 16.58 -8.56
C GLY A 250 6.46 16.51 -9.98
N LYS A 251 7.03 15.37 -10.42
CA LYS A 251 7.62 15.27 -11.77
C LYS A 251 6.63 15.41 -12.92
N ASP A 252 5.36 15.13 -12.67
CA ASP A 252 4.26 15.26 -13.61
C ASP A 252 3.55 16.61 -13.53
N LEU A 253 3.86 17.43 -12.54
CA LEU A 253 3.35 18.79 -12.37
C LEU A 253 4.25 19.79 -13.10
N ASP A 254 3.66 20.91 -13.52
CA ASP A 254 4.40 22.04 -14.09
C ASP A 254 4.81 23.02 -12.98
N THR A 255 5.55 22.51 -12.00
CA THR A 255 6.03 23.21 -10.81
C THR A 255 7.45 22.81 -10.49
N ASP A 256 8.12 23.58 -9.65
CA ASP A 256 9.47 23.26 -9.16
C ASP A 256 9.48 22.39 -7.91
N TYR A 257 8.29 21.92 -7.43
CA TYR A 257 8.28 21.07 -6.25
C TYR A 257 8.71 19.65 -6.59
N ASN A 258 9.32 19.02 -5.60
CA ASN A 258 9.67 17.62 -5.60
C ASN A 258 9.28 17.00 -4.26
N PHE A 259 9.55 15.70 -4.09
CA PHE A 259 9.20 15.02 -2.85
C PHE A 259 9.95 15.57 -1.62
N ALA A 260 11.21 15.99 -1.77
CA ALA A 260 11.97 16.60 -0.67
C ALA A 260 11.30 17.89 -0.19
N THR A 261 10.89 18.75 -1.13
CA THR A 261 10.16 19.99 -0.81
C THR A 261 8.83 19.71 -0.09
N LEU A 262 8.03 18.76 -0.62
CA LEU A 262 6.78 18.37 0.04
C LEU A 262 7.03 17.82 1.44
N LEU A 263 8.01 16.93 1.61
CA LEU A 263 8.33 16.29 2.88
C LEU A 263 8.77 17.34 3.93
N GLU A 264 9.55 18.33 3.50
CA GLU A 264 9.96 19.45 4.36
C GLU A 264 8.76 20.30 4.82
N GLU A 265 7.87 20.68 3.89
CA GLU A 265 6.69 21.48 4.23
C GLU A 265 5.71 20.69 5.14
N VAL A 266 5.54 19.39 4.90
CA VAL A 266 4.76 18.50 5.78
C VAL A 266 5.39 18.43 7.17
N ALA A 267 6.71 18.34 7.28
CA ALA A 267 7.40 18.29 8.57
C ALA A 267 7.20 19.59 9.38
N LYS A 268 7.23 20.76 8.70
CA LYS A 268 6.99 22.08 9.33
C LYS A 268 5.58 22.23 9.93
N ILE A 269 4.57 21.48 9.45
CA ILE A 269 3.24 21.46 10.07
C ILE A 269 3.35 20.99 11.54
N GLY A 270 4.33 20.11 11.85
CA GLY A 270 4.63 19.70 13.21
C GLY A 270 3.69 18.60 13.75
N ILE A 271 3.19 17.72 12.88
CA ILE A 271 2.60 16.46 13.34
C ILE A 271 3.71 15.58 13.93
N PRO A 272 3.49 14.85 15.05
CA PRO A 272 4.58 14.19 15.76
C PRO A 272 5.37 13.17 14.96
N ARG A 273 4.71 12.46 14.01
CA ARG A 273 5.36 11.43 13.20
C ARG A 273 4.93 11.52 11.74
N VAL A 274 5.90 11.73 10.88
CA VAL A 274 5.74 11.69 9.41
C VAL A 274 6.50 10.48 8.87
N ARG A 275 5.79 9.62 8.15
CA ARG A 275 6.35 8.47 7.44
C ARG A 275 6.02 8.55 5.97
N PHE A 276 6.77 7.83 5.18
CA PHE A 276 6.45 7.58 3.77
C PHE A 276 6.81 6.14 3.41
N MET A 277 6.15 5.61 2.40
CA MET A 277 6.35 4.24 1.93
C MET A 277 6.53 4.23 0.41
N THR A 278 7.03 3.11 -0.14
CA THR A 278 7.14 2.89 -1.59
C THR A 278 8.12 3.81 -2.30
N SER A 279 9.36 3.87 -1.78
CA SER A 279 10.48 4.52 -2.45
C SER A 279 11.00 3.70 -3.63
N HIS A 280 11.57 4.38 -4.61
CA HIS A 280 12.30 3.73 -5.69
C HIS A 280 13.76 4.24 -5.69
N PRO A 281 14.77 3.38 -5.60
CA PRO A 281 16.16 3.80 -5.46
C PRO A 281 16.62 4.79 -6.53
N TRP A 282 16.15 4.66 -7.77
CA TRP A 282 16.47 5.56 -8.87
C TRP A 282 16.11 7.02 -8.62
N ASP A 283 15.00 7.27 -7.91
CA ASP A 283 14.49 8.62 -7.67
C ASP A 283 14.87 9.16 -6.29
N PHE A 284 15.64 8.41 -5.50
CA PHE A 284 16.03 8.82 -4.16
C PHE A 284 17.19 9.84 -4.23
N SER A 285 16.89 11.11 -3.94
CA SER A 285 17.85 12.21 -4.09
C SER A 285 18.59 12.52 -2.80
N GLU A 286 19.72 13.23 -2.92
CA GLU A 286 20.48 13.74 -1.77
C GLU A 286 19.63 14.71 -0.93
N ASP A 287 18.81 15.56 -1.56
CA ASP A 287 17.93 16.49 -0.86
C ASP A 287 16.95 15.77 0.06
N MET A 288 16.44 14.61 -0.37
CA MET A 288 15.57 13.77 0.48
C MET A 288 16.31 13.27 1.71
N ILE A 289 17.56 12.80 1.54
CA ILE A 289 18.39 12.32 2.65
C ILE A 289 18.59 13.45 3.66
N GLN A 290 18.90 14.65 3.19
CA GLN A 290 19.15 15.82 4.04
C GLN A 290 17.87 16.27 4.78
N VAL A 291 16.71 16.27 4.10
CA VAL A 291 15.44 16.63 4.75
C VAL A 291 15.05 15.60 5.81
N ILE A 292 15.20 14.30 5.53
CA ILE A 292 14.90 13.25 6.52
C ILE A 292 15.81 13.40 7.76
N ALA A 293 17.08 13.68 7.55
CA ALA A 293 18.04 13.85 8.64
C ALA A 293 17.83 15.15 9.45
N LYS A 294 17.24 16.18 8.85
CA LYS A 294 17.06 17.52 9.43
C LYS A 294 15.88 17.59 10.42
N TYR A 295 14.79 16.85 10.16
CA TYR A 295 13.54 17.00 10.90
C TYR A 295 13.28 15.79 11.80
N ASP A 296 13.28 15.99 13.11
CA ASP A 296 13.07 14.92 14.11
C ASP A 296 11.71 14.24 14.03
N ASN A 297 10.70 14.91 13.48
CA ASN A 297 9.37 14.34 13.28
C ASN A 297 9.23 13.55 11.97
N ILE A 298 10.23 13.53 11.11
CA ILE A 298 10.32 12.56 10.02
C ILE A 298 10.96 11.29 10.57
N MET A 299 10.20 10.21 10.55
CA MET A 299 10.65 8.98 11.19
C MET A 299 11.87 8.38 10.48
N PRO A 300 12.91 7.95 11.23
CA PRO A 300 14.14 7.38 10.66
C PRO A 300 13.90 5.93 10.19
N PHE A 301 13.08 5.80 9.19
CA PHE A 301 12.69 4.53 8.58
C PHE A 301 12.52 4.71 7.07
N ILE A 302 13.28 3.94 6.29
CA ILE A 302 13.25 4.00 4.83
C ILE A 302 13.00 2.60 4.28
N HIS A 303 11.98 2.47 3.44
CA HIS A 303 11.76 1.27 2.63
C HIS A 303 12.38 1.50 1.25
N LEU A 304 13.45 0.77 0.93
CA LEU A 304 14.28 0.95 -0.28
C LEU A 304 14.38 -0.36 -1.07
N PRO A 305 13.36 -0.73 -1.86
CA PRO A 305 13.29 -2.01 -2.58
C PRO A 305 14.40 -2.17 -3.61
N VAL A 306 15.35 -3.10 -3.38
CA VAL A 306 16.43 -3.40 -4.32
C VAL A 306 15.98 -4.37 -5.42
N GLN A 307 15.14 -5.33 -5.08
CA GLN A 307 14.60 -6.41 -5.90
C GLN A 307 15.59 -7.53 -6.25
N SER A 308 16.81 -7.24 -6.64
CA SER A 308 17.91 -8.19 -6.89
C SER A 308 19.25 -7.54 -6.58
N GLY A 309 20.25 -8.33 -6.23
CA GLY A 309 21.61 -7.89 -5.99
C GLY A 309 22.51 -7.94 -7.23
N ASN A 310 22.01 -8.35 -8.39
CA ASN A 310 22.79 -8.49 -9.63
C ASN A 310 22.33 -7.46 -10.68
N SER A 311 23.27 -6.74 -11.30
CA SER A 311 22.98 -5.67 -12.25
C SER A 311 22.31 -6.15 -13.54
N ASP A 312 22.60 -7.35 -14.03
CA ASP A 312 21.96 -7.89 -15.24
C ASP A 312 20.51 -8.30 -14.94
N VAL A 313 20.24 -8.90 -13.78
CA VAL A 313 18.87 -9.21 -13.34
C VAL A 313 18.07 -7.92 -13.16
N LEU A 314 18.64 -6.90 -12.51
CA LEU A 314 18.01 -5.58 -12.38
C LEU A 314 17.66 -4.97 -13.74
N LYS A 315 18.55 -5.08 -14.71
CA LYS A 315 18.32 -4.60 -16.09
C LYS A 315 17.16 -5.34 -16.76
N ILE A 316 17.08 -6.66 -16.63
CA ILE A 316 15.96 -7.47 -17.17
C ILE A 316 14.66 -7.13 -16.43
N MET A 317 14.70 -6.88 -15.12
CA MET A 317 13.58 -6.40 -14.32
C MET A 317 13.11 -4.99 -14.72
N GLY A 318 13.86 -4.28 -15.60
CA GLY A 318 13.55 -2.90 -15.97
C GLY A 318 13.89 -1.88 -14.87
N ARG A 319 14.79 -2.26 -13.95
CA ARG A 319 15.35 -1.34 -12.96
C ARG A 319 16.51 -0.56 -13.61
N VAL A 320 16.45 0.77 -13.53
CA VAL A 320 17.39 1.65 -14.25
C VAL A 320 18.62 2.03 -13.42
N TYR A 321 19.01 1.18 -12.48
CA TYR A 321 20.20 1.33 -11.65
C TYR A 321 20.96 -0.01 -11.58
N THR A 322 22.26 0.08 -11.30
CA THR A 322 23.11 -1.08 -11.06
C THR A 322 23.23 -1.38 -9.56
N ARG A 323 23.79 -2.57 -9.24
CA ARG A 323 24.17 -2.95 -7.87
C ARG A 323 25.01 -1.87 -7.20
N GLU A 324 26.04 -1.36 -7.88
CA GLU A 324 26.99 -0.38 -7.36
C GLU A 324 26.33 0.95 -7.07
N GLN A 325 25.42 1.38 -7.94
CA GLN A 325 24.64 2.61 -7.72
C GLN A 325 23.71 2.47 -6.51
N TYR A 326 23.09 1.30 -6.35
CA TYR A 326 22.26 1.02 -5.19
C TYR A 326 23.07 1.03 -3.88
N LEU A 327 24.22 0.34 -3.85
CA LEU A 327 25.10 0.30 -2.69
C LEU A 327 25.62 1.70 -2.33
N LYS A 328 26.01 2.51 -3.33
CA LYS A 328 26.41 3.90 -3.09
C LYS A 328 25.29 4.73 -2.42
N LEU A 329 24.06 4.58 -2.87
CA LEU A 329 22.91 5.24 -2.24
C LEU A 329 22.68 4.73 -0.82
N PHE A 330 22.72 3.41 -0.62
CA PHE A 330 22.55 2.78 0.68
C PHE A 330 23.61 3.26 1.68
N ASP A 331 24.89 3.24 1.30
CA ASP A 331 26.01 3.67 2.11
C ASP A 331 25.91 5.17 2.44
N ARG A 332 25.45 6.00 1.48
CA ARG A 332 25.19 7.41 1.72
C ARG A 332 24.09 7.66 2.75
N ILE A 333 23.01 6.91 2.70
CA ILE A 333 21.95 6.97 3.72
C ILE A 333 22.51 6.58 5.10
N ARG A 334 23.30 5.52 5.17
CA ARG A 334 23.95 5.07 6.42
C ARG A 334 24.94 6.06 6.97
N GLU A 335 25.70 6.74 6.11
CA GLU A 335 26.65 7.79 6.51
C GLU A 335 25.93 8.97 7.18
N VAL A 336 24.86 9.47 6.56
CA VAL A 336 24.11 10.62 7.08
C VAL A 336 23.22 10.24 8.26
N MET A 337 22.61 9.06 8.22
CA MET A 337 21.65 8.57 9.20
C MET A 337 22.03 7.16 9.70
N PRO A 338 23.05 7.00 10.55
CA PRO A 338 23.55 5.68 10.99
C PRO A 338 22.50 4.83 11.71
N LYS A 339 21.53 5.45 12.36
CA LYS A 339 20.46 4.79 13.14
C LYS A 339 19.17 4.59 12.35
N CYS A 340 19.09 5.03 11.09
CA CYS A 340 17.91 4.85 10.26
C CYS A 340 17.66 3.35 10.01
N ALA A 341 16.45 2.87 10.26
CA ALA A 341 16.06 1.53 9.87
C ALA A 341 15.81 1.48 8.35
N ILE A 342 16.47 0.55 7.66
CA ILE A 342 16.31 0.39 6.21
C ILE A 342 15.75 -1.01 5.94
N THR A 343 14.65 -1.04 5.19
CA THR A 343 14.00 -2.28 4.75
C THR A 343 14.00 -2.35 3.23
N THR A 344 13.83 -3.57 2.69
CA THR A 344 13.86 -3.80 1.26
C THR A 344 12.86 -4.87 0.82
N ASP A 345 12.62 -4.95 -0.50
CA ASP A 345 11.97 -6.09 -1.16
C ASP A 345 12.99 -6.81 -2.03
N ILE A 346 12.92 -8.15 -2.07
CA ILE A 346 13.75 -9.00 -2.91
C ILE A 346 12.88 -10.08 -3.56
N ILE A 347 13.03 -10.24 -4.87
CA ILE A 347 12.40 -11.29 -5.67
C ILE A 347 13.48 -12.28 -6.10
N VAL A 348 13.31 -13.54 -5.75
CA VAL A 348 14.22 -14.63 -6.16
C VAL A 348 13.62 -15.47 -7.27
N GLY A 349 14.46 -16.09 -8.08
CA GLY A 349 14.03 -16.97 -9.17
C GLY A 349 13.34 -16.21 -10.30
N PHE A 350 13.79 -14.99 -10.58
CA PHE A 350 13.35 -14.25 -11.77
C PHE A 350 13.72 -15.04 -13.04
N PRO A 351 12.95 -14.96 -14.16
CA PRO A 351 13.28 -15.68 -15.37
C PRO A 351 14.74 -15.49 -15.81
N ASN A 352 15.44 -16.59 -16.05
CA ASN A 352 16.86 -16.69 -16.40
C ASN A 352 17.87 -16.30 -15.30
N GLU A 353 17.45 -16.09 -14.06
CA GLU A 353 18.38 -15.85 -12.95
C GLU A 353 19.27 -17.08 -12.72
N THR A 354 20.59 -16.92 -12.82
CA THR A 354 21.56 -17.98 -12.54
C THR A 354 21.84 -18.10 -11.03
N GLU A 355 22.56 -19.16 -10.63
CA GLU A 355 22.96 -19.31 -9.23
C GLU A 355 23.96 -18.22 -8.80
N GLU A 356 24.91 -17.88 -9.67
CA GLU A 356 25.90 -16.81 -9.43
C GLU A 356 25.21 -15.45 -9.24
N GLN A 357 24.18 -15.17 -10.04
CA GLN A 357 23.39 -13.93 -9.91
C GLN A 357 22.59 -13.90 -8.60
N PHE A 358 22.11 -15.04 -8.15
CA PHE A 358 21.48 -15.14 -6.83
C PHE A 358 22.49 -14.96 -5.69
N GLU A 359 23.72 -15.52 -5.80
CA GLU A 359 24.81 -15.28 -4.82
C GLU A 359 25.17 -13.80 -4.72
N ASP A 360 25.11 -13.04 -5.82
CA ASP A 360 25.26 -11.58 -5.77
C ASP A 360 24.18 -10.93 -4.91
N THR A 361 22.96 -11.45 -4.94
CA THR A 361 21.86 -10.96 -4.07
C THR A 361 22.16 -11.26 -2.61
N LEU A 362 22.67 -12.45 -2.28
CA LEU A 362 23.04 -12.80 -0.91
C LEU A 362 24.22 -11.94 -0.42
N SER A 363 25.23 -11.69 -1.25
CA SER A 363 26.37 -10.85 -0.89
C SER A 363 26.00 -9.36 -0.73
N LEU A 364 25.04 -8.86 -1.51
CA LEU A 364 24.47 -7.53 -1.30
C LEU A 364 23.76 -7.44 0.04
N TYR A 365 23.02 -8.50 0.42
CA TYR A 365 22.34 -8.56 1.71
C TYR A 365 23.33 -8.51 2.87
N ASP A 366 24.46 -9.22 2.75
CA ASP A 366 25.54 -9.19 3.75
C ASP A 366 26.17 -7.80 3.93
N HIS A 367 26.31 -7.04 2.81
CA HIS A 367 26.79 -5.66 2.86
C HIS A 367 25.76 -4.74 3.56
N CYS A 368 24.52 -4.79 3.12
CA CYS A 368 23.48 -3.86 3.57
C CYS A 368 22.99 -4.12 5.00
N GLN A 369 22.96 -5.39 5.45
CA GLN A 369 22.48 -5.80 6.77
C GLN A 369 21.15 -5.13 7.13
N TYR A 370 20.15 -5.31 6.27
CA TYR A 370 18.84 -4.66 6.41
C TYR A 370 18.17 -4.96 7.75
N ASP A 371 17.38 -4.02 8.24
CA ASP A 371 16.54 -4.20 9.42
C ASP A 371 15.43 -5.23 9.20
N LEU A 372 14.96 -5.35 7.94
CA LEU A 372 13.99 -6.33 7.49
C LEU A 372 14.01 -6.39 5.96
N ALA A 373 13.73 -7.56 5.38
CA ALA A 373 13.39 -7.68 3.98
C ALA A 373 12.08 -8.46 3.79
N TYR A 374 11.28 -8.01 2.84
CA TYR A 374 10.18 -8.79 2.32
C TYR A 374 10.67 -9.56 1.10
N THR A 375 10.57 -10.87 1.17
CA THR A 375 11.14 -11.79 0.18
C THR A 375 10.05 -12.54 -0.55
N PHE A 376 10.22 -12.67 -1.86
CA PHE A 376 9.22 -13.26 -2.74
C PHE A 376 9.87 -14.19 -3.74
N VAL A 377 9.22 -15.31 -4.02
CA VAL A 377 9.46 -16.07 -5.25
C VAL A 377 8.83 -15.29 -6.40
N TYR A 378 9.51 -15.20 -7.53
CA TYR A 378 8.92 -14.63 -8.74
C TYR A 378 7.66 -15.39 -9.12
N SER A 379 6.57 -14.66 -9.29
CA SER A 379 5.27 -15.14 -9.79
C SER A 379 4.84 -14.28 -10.97
N ALA A 380 4.59 -14.92 -12.11
CA ALA A 380 4.20 -14.24 -13.34
C ALA A 380 2.83 -13.55 -13.16
N ARG A 381 2.74 -12.27 -13.54
CA ARG A 381 1.47 -11.52 -13.58
C ARG A 381 1.04 -11.35 -15.02
N GLU A 382 -0.11 -11.88 -15.36
CA GLU A 382 -0.65 -11.77 -16.71
C GLU A 382 -0.73 -10.30 -17.15
N GLY A 383 -0.38 -10.03 -18.40
CA GLY A 383 -0.28 -8.68 -18.96
C GLY A 383 1.05 -7.98 -18.74
N THR A 384 1.93 -8.46 -17.86
CA THR A 384 3.27 -7.87 -17.65
C THR A 384 4.29 -8.40 -18.67
N PRO A 385 5.36 -7.64 -18.98
CA PRO A 385 6.43 -8.11 -19.84
C PRO A 385 7.13 -9.38 -19.37
N ALA A 386 7.37 -9.49 -18.06
CA ALA A 386 8.04 -10.65 -17.48
C ALA A 386 7.22 -11.93 -17.59
N ALA A 387 5.90 -11.84 -17.59
CA ALA A 387 5.02 -13.00 -17.82
C ALA A 387 5.16 -13.63 -19.22
N LYS A 388 5.75 -12.89 -20.17
CA LYS A 388 6.02 -13.37 -21.55
C LYS A 388 7.42 -13.97 -21.69
N MET A 389 8.24 -13.91 -20.65
CA MET A 389 9.58 -14.50 -20.64
C MET A 389 9.47 -16.01 -20.40
N ILE A 390 10.42 -16.77 -20.95
CA ILE A 390 10.55 -18.18 -20.63
C ILE A 390 11.07 -18.27 -19.19
N ASP A 391 10.29 -18.83 -18.30
CA ASP A 391 10.70 -19.09 -16.93
C ASP A 391 11.38 -20.45 -16.85
N ASN A 392 12.71 -20.42 -16.90
CA ASN A 392 13.58 -21.60 -16.88
C ASN A 392 14.13 -21.93 -15.48
N VAL A 393 13.70 -21.20 -14.44
CA VAL A 393 14.06 -21.50 -13.06
C VAL A 393 12.93 -22.33 -12.44
N ASP A 394 13.18 -23.59 -12.16
CA ASP A 394 12.19 -24.49 -11.60
C ASP A 394 11.79 -24.07 -10.17
N ILE A 395 10.58 -24.49 -9.74
CA ILE A 395 10.02 -24.06 -8.45
C ILE A 395 10.88 -24.51 -7.26
N LYS A 396 11.50 -25.67 -7.30
CA LYS A 396 12.34 -26.17 -6.20
C LYS A 396 13.59 -25.30 -6.03
N THR A 397 14.20 -24.88 -7.14
CA THR A 397 15.32 -23.93 -7.14
C THR A 397 14.89 -22.58 -6.55
N LYS A 398 13.72 -22.06 -6.95
CA LYS A 398 13.17 -20.81 -6.39
C LYS A 398 12.94 -20.90 -4.88
N GLU A 399 12.32 -21.98 -4.43
CA GLU A 399 12.05 -22.22 -3.00
C GLU A 399 13.36 -22.37 -2.20
N ALA A 400 14.35 -23.08 -2.72
CA ALA A 400 15.66 -23.22 -2.08
C ALA A 400 16.39 -21.87 -1.98
N ARG A 401 16.34 -21.03 -3.02
CA ARG A 401 16.88 -19.66 -2.99
C ARG A 401 16.16 -18.80 -1.96
N LEU A 402 14.82 -18.88 -1.92
CA LEU A 402 14.02 -18.14 -0.92
C LEU A 402 14.38 -18.55 0.50
N GLN A 403 14.56 -19.84 0.76
CA GLN A 403 14.96 -20.33 2.08
C GLN A 403 16.31 -19.77 2.50
N ARG A 404 17.34 -19.86 1.64
CA ARG A 404 18.69 -19.34 1.92
C ARG A 404 18.67 -17.82 2.17
N LEU A 405 17.88 -17.08 1.40
CA LEU A 405 17.72 -15.65 1.62
C LEU A 405 17.04 -15.38 2.96
N ASN A 406 15.98 -16.13 3.31
CA ASN A 406 15.27 -15.96 4.57
C ASN A 406 16.14 -16.29 5.80
N GLU A 407 17.09 -17.19 5.69
CA GLU A 407 18.08 -17.44 6.75
C GLU A 407 18.92 -16.19 7.04
N LYS A 408 19.37 -15.47 6.00
CA LYS A 408 20.07 -14.19 6.16
C LYS A 408 19.14 -13.09 6.72
N VAL A 409 17.91 -13.02 6.21
CA VAL A 409 16.90 -12.06 6.72
C VAL A 409 16.70 -12.25 8.22
N ASN A 410 16.48 -13.48 8.67
CA ASN A 410 16.28 -13.80 10.09
C ASN A 410 17.53 -13.45 10.94
N TYR A 411 18.70 -13.77 10.42
CA TYR A 411 19.96 -13.50 11.12
C TYR A 411 20.19 -12.00 11.34
N TYR A 412 20.11 -11.19 10.26
CA TYR A 412 20.36 -9.75 10.36
C TYR A 412 19.23 -8.99 11.06
N ALA A 413 17.97 -9.41 10.91
CA ALA A 413 16.85 -8.83 11.66
C ALA A 413 17.04 -9.03 13.18
N GLY A 414 17.51 -10.22 13.59
CA GLY A 414 17.86 -10.48 14.98
C GLY A 414 18.99 -9.61 15.50
N ILE A 415 20.05 -9.39 14.70
CA ILE A 415 21.16 -8.48 15.05
C ILE A 415 20.65 -7.03 15.16
N ALA A 416 19.84 -6.57 14.18
CA ALA A 416 19.30 -5.22 14.20
C ALA A 416 18.42 -4.97 15.43
N ASN A 417 17.61 -5.94 15.82
CA ASN A 417 16.73 -5.83 16.97
C ASN A 417 17.50 -5.84 18.31
N LYS A 418 18.59 -6.62 18.44
CA LYS A 418 19.42 -6.65 19.66
C LYS A 418 20.01 -5.29 20.03
N LYS A 419 20.19 -4.38 19.05
CA LYS A 419 20.68 -3.03 19.29
C LYS A 419 19.75 -2.16 20.16
N TYR A 420 18.48 -2.59 20.31
CA TYR A 420 17.48 -1.86 21.09
C TYR A 420 17.44 -2.29 22.57
N ILE A 421 18.05 -3.43 22.94
CA ILE A 421 18.07 -3.91 24.35
C ILE A 421 18.68 -2.82 25.23
N ASP A 422 18.08 -2.61 26.39
CA ASP A 422 18.43 -1.60 27.39
C ASP A 422 18.26 -0.13 26.95
N THR A 423 17.68 0.11 25.77
CA THR A 423 17.31 1.47 25.32
C THR A 423 15.87 1.80 25.68
N VAL A 424 15.57 3.10 25.79
CA VAL A 424 14.20 3.62 25.90
C VAL A 424 13.75 4.09 24.52
N GLN A 425 12.63 3.55 24.05
CA GLN A 425 12.04 3.88 22.76
C GLN A 425 10.72 4.60 22.93
N LYS A 426 10.47 5.61 22.11
CA LYS A 426 9.14 6.24 21.99
C LYS A 426 8.26 5.32 21.16
N VAL A 427 7.20 4.79 21.75
CA VAL A 427 6.27 3.85 21.11
C VAL A 427 4.90 4.48 20.97
N LEU A 428 4.38 4.56 19.74
CA LEU A 428 2.98 4.90 19.50
C LEU A 428 2.14 3.64 19.72
N VAL A 429 1.28 3.67 20.73
CA VAL A 429 0.51 2.52 21.19
C VAL A 429 -0.71 2.29 20.28
N ASP A 430 -0.77 1.15 19.63
CA ASP A 430 -1.86 0.80 18.70
C ASP A 430 -3.05 0.13 19.42
N GLY A 431 -2.80 -0.55 20.53
CA GLY A 431 -3.80 -1.29 21.28
C GLY A 431 -3.25 -2.55 21.93
N PRO A 432 -4.12 -3.47 22.36
CA PRO A 432 -3.71 -4.77 22.89
C PRO A 432 -2.97 -5.61 21.85
N SER A 433 -2.01 -6.39 22.30
CA SER A 433 -1.33 -7.36 21.45
C SER A 433 -2.29 -8.46 20.98
N LYS A 434 -2.18 -8.85 19.71
CA LYS A 434 -3.03 -9.90 19.12
C LYS A 434 -2.91 -11.26 19.80
N LYS A 435 -1.78 -11.53 20.47
CA LYS A 435 -1.53 -12.83 21.14
C LYS A 435 -1.89 -12.82 22.62
N ASN A 436 -1.85 -11.67 23.25
CA ASN A 436 -2.18 -11.51 24.66
C ASN A 436 -2.80 -10.12 24.90
N PRO A 437 -4.10 -10.04 25.21
CA PRO A 437 -4.80 -8.78 25.39
C PRO A 437 -4.33 -7.97 26.63
N ASP A 438 -3.62 -8.61 27.58
CA ASP A 438 -3.06 -7.95 28.76
C ASP A 438 -1.74 -7.20 28.46
N ILE A 439 -1.21 -7.37 27.26
CA ILE A 439 0.02 -6.74 26.77
C ILE A 439 -0.34 -5.72 25.70
N LEU A 440 0.21 -4.51 25.80
CA LEU A 440 0.08 -3.49 24.78
C LEU A 440 1.04 -3.73 23.63
N SER A 441 0.65 -3.23 22.47
CA SER A 441 1.43 -3.33 21.24
C SER A 441 1.48 -1.97 20.54
N GLY A 442 2.64 -1.62 19.98
CA GLY A 442 2.83 -0.38 19.27
C GLY A 442 4.11 -0.37 18.44
N TYR A 443 4.43 0.76 17.82
CA TYR A 443 5.59 0.88 16.95
C TYR A 443 6.54 2.00 17.39
N THR A 444 7.84 1.71 17.32
CA THR A 444 8.91 2.70 17.53
C THR A 444 8.98 3.70 16.36
N GLU A 445 9.80 4.73 16.49
CA GLU A 445 10.15 5.67 15.43
C GLU A 445 10.77 4.95 14.21
N THR A 446 11.57 3.92 14.44
CA THR A 446 12.18 3.05 13.41
C THR A 446 11.27 1.92 12.92
N ASN A 447 9.96 2.00 13.21
CA ASN A 447 8.93 1.04 12.78
C ASN A 447 9.13 -0.40 13.31
N LYS A 448 9.77 -0.57 14.47
CA LYS A 448 9.87 -1.86 15.16
C LYS A 448 8.61 -2.10 15.99
N LEU A 449 8.02 -3.28 15.86
CA LEU A 449 6.89 -3.72 16.69
C LEU A 449 7.38 -4.02 18.11
N VAL A 450 6.77 -3.38 19.09
CA VAL A 450 7.04 -3.57 20.52
C VAL A 450 5.80 -4.11 21.20
N ASN A 451 5.95 -5.19 21.97
CA ASN A 451 4.94 -5.66 22.91
C ASN A 451 5.44 -5.35 24.32
N PHE A 452 4.63 -4.75 25.14
CA PHE A 452 5.10 -4.27 26.45
C PHE A 452 3.97 -4.23 27.49
N LYS A 453 4.34 -4.34 28.76
CA LYS A 453 3.43 -4.06 29.86
C LYS A 453 3.30 -2.56 30.02
N GLY A 454 2.08 -2.06 30.04
CA GLY A 454 1.77 -0.63 30.15
C GLY A 454 0.33 -0.37 30.53
N ASN A 455 0.00 0.92 30.74
CA ASN A 455 -1.36 1.33 31.09
C ASN A 455 -2.25 1.33 29.84
N PRO A 456 -3.39 0.59 29.81
CA PRO A 456 -4.34 0.60 28.70
C PRO A 456 -4.90 1.99 28.34
N GLU A 457 -4.92 2.94 29.27
CA GLU A 457 -5.34 4.33 29.00
C GLU A 457 -4.41 5.06 28.03
N HIS A 458 -3.19 4.55 27.83
CA HIS A 458 -2.23 5.11 26.90
C HIS A 458 -2.39 4.64 25.47
N ILE A 459 -3.42 3.83 25.17
CA ILE A 459 -3.73 3.46 23.78
C ILE A 459 -4.01 4.73 22.97
N GLY A 460 -3.37 4.85 21.81
CA GLY A 460 -3.44 6.04 20.96
C GLY A 460 -2.54 7.20 21.40
N THR A 461 -1.60 6.97 22.30
CA THR A 461 -0.57 7.95 22.71
C THR A 461 0.84 7.46 22.40
N ILE A 462 1.83 8.34 22.55
CA ILE A 462 3.25 8.01 22.43
C ILE A 462 3.84 7.91 23.83
N VAL A 463 4.33 6.72 24.19
CA VAL A 463 4.90 6.47 25.51
C VAL A 463 6.37 6.03 25.43
N PRO A 464 7.20 6.33 26.46
CA PRO A 464 8.53 5.77 26.58
C PRO A 464 8.47 4.32 27.04
N VAL A 465 9.11 3.42 26.31
CA VAL A 465 9.19 1.99 26.64
C VAL A 465 10.65 1.57 26.73
N LYS A 466 11.07 1.01 27.87
CA LYS A 466 12.37 0.38 28.03
C LYS A 466 12.32 -1.00 27.41
N ILE A 467 13.19 -1.25 26.45
CA ILE A 467 13.29 -2.55 25.78
C ILE A 467 14.12 -3.49 26.65
N THR A 468 13.52 -4.64 27.02
CA THR A 468 14.14 -5.65 27.89
C THR A 468 14.57 -6.88 27.11
N GLU A 469 13.88 -7.20 25.99
CA GLU A 469 14.18 -8.36 25.17
C GLU A 469 14.00 -8.04 23.68
N ALA A 470 14.83 -8.63 22.83
CA ALA A 470 14.70 -8.54 21.39
C ALA A 470 14.55 -9.93 20.77
N LYS A 471 13.42 -10.15 20.10
CA LYS A 471 13.16 -11.32 19.24
C LYS A 471 13.46 -10.98 17.79
N THR A 472 13.49 -11.98 16.92
CA THR A 472 13.76 -11.74 15.48
C THR A 472 12.83 -10.69 14.87
N TRP A 473 11.53 -10.69 15.23
CA TRP A 473 10.51 -9.86 14.59
C TRP A 473 9.88 -8.81 15.51
N THR A 474 10.10 -8.91 16.81
CA THR A 474 9.48 -8.03 17.79
C THR A 474 10.46 -7.67 18.89
N LEU A 475 10.22 -6.54 19.50
CA LEU A 475 10.85 -6.12 20.74
C LEU A 475 9.87 -6.34 21.90
N GLU A 476 10.39 -6.60 23.09
CA GLU A 476 9.59 -6.66 24.31
C GLU A 476 10.14 -5.67 25.34
N GLY A 477 9.26 -5.13 26.16
CA GLY A 477 9.66 -4.10 27.11
C GLY A 477 8.61 -3.79 28.17
N GLU A 478 8.88 -2.73 28.90
CA GLU A 478 8.01 -2.20 29.93
C GLU A 478 7.91 -0.68 29.78
N GLU A 479 6.72 -0.14 29.99
CA GLU A 479 6.51 1.29 29.98
C GLU A 479 7.27 1.95 31.10
N VAL A 480 8.00 3.02 30.79
CA VAL A 480 8.70 3.83 31.79
C VAL A 480 7.69 4.79 32.43
N VAL A 481 7.28 4.47 33.64
CA VAL A 481 6.47 5.39 34.44
C VAL A 481 7.43 6.38 35.08
N ASN A 482 7.33 7.65 34.73
CA ASN A 482 7.98 8.70 35.51
C ASN A 482 7.27 8.74 36.87
N GLU A 483 7.90 8.24 37.91
CA GLU A 483 7.53 8.60 39.28
C GLU A 483 7.76 10.11 39.38
N GLY A 484 6.64 10.87 39.34
CA GLY A 484 6.60 12.33 39.39
C GLY A 484 7.13 12.93 40.71
#